data_bf4ef1d6ca7fc712dcf38ee2cec3a072
#
_entry.id   bf4ef1d6ca7fc712dcf38ee2cec3a072
#
_cell.length_a   1.000
_cell.length_b   1.000
_cell.length_c   1.000
_cell.angle_alpha   90.00
_cell.angle_beta   90.00
_cell.angle_gamma   90.00
#
_symmetry.space_group_name_H-M   'P 1'
#
loop_
_entity.id
_entity.type
_entity.pdbx_description
1 polymer ?
#
loop_
_entity_poly.entity_id
_entity_poly.type
_entity_poly.pdbx_seq_one_letter_code
_entity_poly.pdbx_strand_id
1 'polypeptide(L)'
;MRPFILHERNSVTKFTDLGLSEILLRALSREGYESPTSIQAQAIPYLLQGRDLLGIAQTGTGKTAAFALPILERLAAEPRRPAPFTARALILAPTRELAAQIADSFRAYGQFMRPSVGVIVGGVSHRPQIDMLARGLDVL
;
A
#
# COMPACT_ATOMS: atom_id res chain seq x y z
N MET A 1 -0.35 -25.24 -5.66
CA MET A 1 -0.18 -24.03 -4.81
C MET A 1 -0.55 -24.40 -3.38
N ARG A 2 0.41 -24.54 -2.45
CA ARG A 2 0.11 -24.91 -1.06
C ARG A 2 -0.17 -23.63 -0.28
N PRO A 3 -1.30 -23.49 0.41
CA PRO A 3 -1.54 -22.35 1.29
C PRO A 3 -0.52 -22.39 2.43
N PHE A 4 0.22 -21.31 2.59
CA PHE A 4 1.18 -21.16 3.66
C PHE A 4 0.41 -20.78 4.93
N ILE A 5 0.30 -21.72 5.88
CA ILE A 5 -0.28 -21.45 7.19
C ILE A 5 0.84 -20.79 8.03
N LEU A 6 0.60 -19.53 8.35
CA LEU A 6 1.51 -18.73 9.18
C LEU A 6 1.54 -19.30 10.60
N HIS A 7 2.65 -19.95 10.97
CA HIS A 7 2.94 -20.30 12.35
C HIS A 7 3.54 -19.09 13.07
N GLU A 8 2.99 -18.78 14.23
CA GLU A 8 3.51 -17.78 15.14
C GLU A 8 4.94 -18.12 15.57
N ARG A 9 5.94 -17.55 14.90
CA ARG A 9 7.32 -17.42 15.41
C ARG A 9 8.06 -16.35 14.61
N ASN A 10 7.86 -15.10 14.99
CA ASN A 10 8.93 -14.10 15.08
C ASN A 10 8.32 -12.88 15.78
N SER A 11 8.83 -12.54 16.92
CA SER A 11 8.48 -11.31 17.63
C SER A 11 9.12 -10.12 16.92
N VAL A 12 8.65 -9.79 15.72
CA VAL A 12 8.95 -8.52 15.09
C VAL A 12 8.25 -7.46 15.93
N THR A 13 9.03 -6.69 16.65
CA THR A 13 8.51 -5.71 17.61
C THR A 13 8.45 -4.30 17.03
N LYS A 14 9.18 -4.03 15.94
CA LYS A 14 9.30 -2.69 15.35
C LYS A 14 9.20 -2.73 13.84
N PHE A 15 8.70 -1.64 13.24
CA PHE A 15 8.69 -1.46 11.80
C PHE A 15 10.08 -1.41 11.17
N THR A 16 11.09 -0.98 11.92
CA THR A 16 12.51 -1.01 11.51
C THR A 16 13.02 -2.41 11.15
N ASP A 17 12.42 -3.45 11.73
CA ASP A 17 12.84 -4.83 11.53
C ASP A 17 12.22 -5.46 10.28
N LEU A 18 11.31 -4.74 9.60
CA LEU A 18 10.57 -5.23 8.44
C LEU A 18 11.26 -4.98 7.10
N GLY A 19 12.37 -4.23 7.07
CA GLY A 19 13.09 -3.90 5.85
C GLY A 19 12.50 -2.73 5.05
N LEU A 20 11.74 -1.85 5.72
CA LEU A 20 11.21 -0.62 5.13
C LEU A 20 12.28 0.48 5.13
N SER A 21 12.25 1.34 4.11
CA SER A 21 13.15 2.49 4.00
C SER A 21 12.84 3.57 5.05
N GLU A 22 13.84 4.38 5.38
CA GLU A 22 13.76 5.51 6.30
C GLU A 22 12.61 6.47 5.97
N ILE A 23 12.32 6.68 4.68
CA ILE A 23 11.27 7.58 4.23
C ILE A 23 9.88 7.08 4.66
N LEU A 24 9.65 5.77 4.61
CA LEU A 24 8.40 5.14 5.07
C LEU A 24 8.36 5.05 6.59
N LEU A 25 9.45 4.71 7.25
CA LEU A 25 9.55 4.67 8.71
C LEU A 25 9.22 6.04 9.33
N ARG A 26 9.72 7.11 8.72
CA ARG A 26 9.39 8.48 9.12
C ARG A 26 7.91 8.80 8.94
N ALA A 27 7.29 8.35 7.85
CA ALA A 27 5.86 8.53 7.63
C ALA A 27 5.02 7.78 8.67
N LEU A 28 5.37 6.54 8.97
CA LEU A 28 4.71 5.72 9.99
C LEU A 28 4.81 6.36 11.39
N SER A 29 5.98 6.85 11.76
CA SER A 29 6.17 7.56 13.03
C SER A 29 5.29 8.80 13.13
N ARG A 30 5.15 9.57 12.04
CA ARG A 30 4.29 10.76 12.00
C ARG A 30 2.80 10.41 12.12
N GLU A 31 2.38 9.27 11.58
CA GLU A 31 1.02 8.74 11.69
C GLU A 31 0.75 8.02 13.04
N GLY A 32 1.73 7.99 13.95
CA GLY A 32 1.59 7.38 15.28
C GLY A 32 1.68 5.86 15.30
N TYR A 33 2.26 5.25 14.27
CA TYR A 33 2.50 3.81 14.23
C TYR A 33 3.75 3.45 15.01
N GLU A 34 3.60 2.85 16.18
CA GLU A 34 4.72 2.47 17.05
C GLU A 34 5.25 1.07 16.74
N SER A 35 4.35 0.11 16.57
CA SER A 35 4.68 -1.29 16.31
C SER A 35 3.76 -1.91 15.25
N PRO A 36 4.28 -2.86 14.45
CA PRO A 36 3.47 -3.54 13.46
C PRO A 36 2.45 -4.48 14.12
N THR A 37 1.27 -4.56 13.52
CA THR A 37 0.30 -5.60 13.87
C THR A 37 0.78 -6.98 13.37
N SER A 38 0.18 -8.05 13.87
CA SER A 38 0.53 -9.42 13.47
C SER A 38 0.47 -9.61 11.94
N ILE A 39 -0.57 -9.12 11.27
CA ILE A 39 -0.68 -9.24 9.81
C ILE A 39 0.38 -8.43 9.07
N GLN A 40 0.77 -7.26 9.58
CA GLN A 40 1.84 -6.44 9.01
C GLN A 40 3.20 -7.09 9.16
N ALA A 41 3.52 -7.56 10.36
CA ALA A 41 4.78 -8.24 10.64
C ALA A 41 4.98 -9.50 9.78
N GLN A 42 3.91 -10.20 9.48
CA GLN A 42 3.94 -11.42 8.68
C GLN A 42 3.93 -11.13 7.17
N ALA A 43 3.11 -10.18 6.70
CA ALA A 43 2.90 -9.94 5.28
C ALA A 43 4.03 -9.11 4.63
N ILE A 44 4.47 -8.05 5.30
CA ILE A 44 5.41 -7.07 4.71
C ILE A 44 6.70 -7.73 4.19
N PRO A 45 7.41 -8.58 4.96
CA PRO A 45 8.66 -9.18 4.48
C PRO A 45 8.49 -10.05 3.23
N TYR A 46 7.37 -10.79 3.11
CA TYR A 46 7.09 -11.61 1.92
C TYR A 46 6.78 -10.76 0.69
N LEU A 47 6.00 -9.70 0.86
CA LEU A 47 5.65 -8.78 -0.22
C LEU A 47 6.87 -7.98 -0.71
N LEU A 48 7.78 -7.60 0.19
CA LEU A 48 9.06 -6.95 -0.20
C LEU A 48 9.95 -7.87 -1.04
N GLN A 49 9.89 -9.19 -0.81
CA GLN A 49 10.57 -10.19 -1.64
C GLN A 49 9.89 -10.43 -3.01
N GLY A 50 8.78 -9.75 -3.29
CA GLY A 50 8.05 -9.91 -4.54
C GLY A 50 7.17 -11.15 -4.62
N ARG A 51 6.84 -11.76 -3.50
CA ARG A 51 6.00 -12.96 -3.44
C ARG A 51 4.53 -12.59 -3.44
N ASP A 52 3.70 -13.46 -4.01
CA ASP A 52 2.24 -13.36 -3.89
C ASP A 52 1.80 -13.72 -2.46
N LEU A 53 0.75 -13.05 -1.99
CA LEU A 53 0.21 -13.24 -0.65
C LEU A 53 -1.32 -13.33 -0.70
N LEU A 54 -1.88 -14.33 -0.03
CA LEU A 54 -3.29 -14.36 0.35
C LEU A 54 -3.39 -14.05 1.85
N GLY A 55 -3.80 -12.82 2.18
CA GLY A 55 -3.94 -12.36 3.56
C GLY A 55 -5.39 -12.35 4.01
N ILE A 56 -5.73 -13.19 5.01
CA ILE A 56 -7.06 -13.26 5.61
C ILE A 56 -6.96 -12.76 7.05
N ALA A 57 -7.60 -11.64 7.34
CA ALA A 57 -7.63 -11.06 8.68
C ALA A 57 -8.92 -10.23 8.88
N GLN A 58 -9.33 -10.02 10.11
CA GLN A 58 -10.50 -9.22 10.45
C GLN A 58 -10.33 -7.75 10.03
N THR A 59 -11.45 -7.02 9.96
CA THR A 59 -11.43 -5.56 9.75
C THR A 59 -10.71 -4.87 10.91
N GLY A 60 -9.98 -3.78 10.62
CA GLY A 60 -9.26 -3.03 11.65
C GLY A 60 -7.90 -3.62 12.07
N THR A 61 -7.47 -4.74 11.52
CA THR A 61 -6.19 -5.38 11.86
C THR A 61 -4.97 -4.77 11.17
N GLY A 62 -5.14 -3.72 10.36
CA GLY A 62 -4.03 -3.06 9.66
C GLY A 62 -3.66 -3.67 8.30
N LYS A 63 -4.59 -4.42 7.66
CA LYS A 63 -4.37 -4.99 6.32
C LYS A 63 -3.93 -3.97 5.28
N THR A 64 -4.51 -2.78 5.30
CA THR A 64 -4.17 -1.73 4.33
C THR A 64 -2.69 -1.39 4.37
N ALA A 65 -2.13 -1.13 5.55
CA ALA A 65 -0.70 -0.86 5.69
C ALA A 65 0.15 -2.09 5.31
N ALA A 66 -0.33 -3.30 5.57
CA ALA A 66 0.39 -4.53 5.25
C ALA A 66 0.68 -4.69 3.75
N PHE A 67 -0.19 -4.19 2.85
CA PHE A 67 0.09 -4.20 1.41
C PHE A 67 0.55 -2.84 0.86
N ALA A 68 0.07 -1.73 1.42
CA ALA A 68 0.42 -0.40 0.91
C ALA A 68 1.89 -0.06 1.13
N LEU A 69 2.47 -0.42 2.29
CA LEU A 69 3.88 -0.16 2.58
C LEU A 69 4.85 -0.86 1.62
N PRO A 70 4.72 -2.17 1.33
CA PRO A 70 5.55 -2.82 0.32
C PRO A 70 5.39 -2.25 -1.10
N ILE A 71 4.19 -1.84 -1.49
CA ILE A 71 3.95 -1.18 -2.78
C ILE A 71 4.70 0.15 -2.83
N LEU A 72 4.58 1.00 -1.79
CA LEU A 72 5.30 2.26 -1.71
C LEU A 72 6.81 2.06 -1.70
N GLU A 73 7.33 1.04 -1.01
CA GLU A 73 8.76 0.70 -1.02
C GLU A 73 9.26 0.39 -2.43
N ARG A 74 8.50 -0.41 -3.20
CA ARG A 74 8.82 -0.70 -4.60
C ARG A 74 8.78 0.53 -5.49
N LEU A 75 7.78 1.40 -5.27
CA LEU A 75 7.68 2.66 -6.00
C LEU A 75 8.86 3.57 -5.71
N ALA A 76 9.35 3.60 -4.46
CA ALA A 76 10.53 4.37 -4.05
C ALA A 76 11.84 3.81 -4.63
N ALA A 77 11.97 2.49 -4.67
CA ALA A 77 13.15 1.82 -5.24
C ALA A 77 13.31 2.06 -6.74
N GLU A 78 12.22 2.30 -7.45
CA GLU A 78 12.21 2.57 -8.89
C GLU A 78 11.59 3.93 -9.20
N PRO A 79 12.26 5.05 -8.93
CA PRO A 79 11.71 6.37 -9.17
C PRO A 79 11.60 6.63 -10.68
N ARG A 80 10.39 6.50 -11.21
CA ARG A 80 10.07 6.78 -12.61
C ARG A 80 8.71 7.43 -12.72
N ARG A 81 8.53 8.27 -13.72
CA ARG A 81 7.24 8.84 -14.03
C ARG A 81 6.35 7.80 -14.70
N PRO A 82 5.11 7.58 -14.23
CA PRO A 82 4.16 6.70 -14.92
C PRO A 82 3.88 7.22 -16.34
N ALA A 83 3.69 6.31 -17.29
CA ALA A 83 3.27 6.69 -18.64
C ALA A 83 1.79 7.17 -18.63
N PRO A 84 1.40 8.03 -19.58
CA PRO A 84 0.00 8.43 -19.72
C PRO A 84 -0.93 7.23 -19.81
N PHE A 85 -2.10 7.33 -19.18
CA PHE A 85 -3.12 6.27 -19.10
C PHE A 85 -2.64 4.95 -18.50
N THR A 86 -1.58 4.95 -17.71
CA THR A 86 -1.11 3.77 -16.98
C THR A 86 -1.09 4.00 -15.47
N ALA A 87 -1.11 2.90 -14.73
CA ALA A 87 -0.82 2.89 -13.29
C ALA A 87 0.30 1.88 -13.02
N ARG A 88 1.18 2.21 -12.06
CA ARG A 88 2.27 1.31 -11.64
C ARG A 88 1.78 0.23 -10.67
N ALA A 89 0.78 0.57 -9.86
CA ALA A 89 0.07 -0.35 -8.98
C ALA A 89 -1.44 -0.17 -9.15
N LEU A 90 -2.17 -1.29 -9.19
CA LEU A 90 -3.63 -1.32 -9.26
C LEU A 90 -4.19 -2.01 -8.02
N ILE A 91 -5.12 -1.32 -7.34
CA ILE A 91 -5.84 -1.84 -6.18
C ILE A 91 -7.33 -1.89 -6.49
N LEU A 92 -7.95 -3.04 -6.29
CA LEU A 92 -9.38 -3.21 -6.45
C LEU A 92 -10.06 -3.24 -5.09
N ALA A 93 -11.12 -2.47 -4.94
CA ALA A 93 -11.91 -2.41 -3.71
C ALA A 93 -13.40 -2.61 -4.02
N PRO A 94 -14.16 -3.28 -3.16
CA PRO A 94 -15.58 -3.58 -3.40
C PRO A 94 -16.50 -2.37 -3.28
N THR A 95 -16.08 -1.30 -2.59
CA THR A 95 -16.89 -0.09 -2.38
C THR A 95 -16.06 1.17 -2.65
N ARG A 96 -16.77 2.27 -2.97
CA ARG A 96 -16.15 3.59 -3.18
C ARG A 96 -15.48 4.12 -1.92
N GLU A 97 -16.12 3.92 -0.79
CA GLU A 97 -15.66 4.35 0.53
C GLU A 97 -14.34 3.67 0.87
N LEU A 98 -14.25 2.36 0.65
CA LEU A 98 -13.01 1.61 0.87
C LEU A 98 -11.91 2.03 -0.11
N ALA A 99 -12.25 2.26 -1.38
CA ALA A 99 -11.28 2.78 -2.35
C ALA A 99 -10.70 4.13 -1.92
N ALA A 100 -11.55 5.04 -1.44
CA ALA A 100 -11.12 6.34 -0.92
C ALA A 100 -10.22 6.19 0.32
N GLN A 101 -10.61 5.36 1.30
CA GLN A 101 -9.81 5.09 2.50
C GLN A 101 -8.43 4.49 2.17
N ILE A 102 -8.37 3.58 1.18
CA ILE A 102 -7.11 3.01 0.72
C ILE A 102 -6.24 4.10 0.08
N ALA A 103 -6.81 4.93 -0.78
CA ALA A 103 -6.08 6.04 -1.40
C ALA A 103 -5.53 7.03 -0.37
N ASP A 104 -6.29 7.36 0.66
CA ASP A 104 -5.85 8.23 1.76
C ASP A 104 -4.70 7.58 2.57
N SER A 105 -4.77 6.27 2.78
CA SER A 105 -3.67 5.51 3.40
C SER A 105 -2.38 5.58 2.57
N PHE A 106 -2.47 5.43 1.25
CA PHE A 106 -1.30 5.60 0.36
C PHE A 106 -0.72 7.01 0.41
N ARG A 107 -1.56 8.04 0.49
CA ARG A 107 -1.11 9.44 0.63
C ARG A 107 -0.44 9.68 1.98
N ALA A 108 -1.03 9.17 3.07
CA ALA A 108 -0.48 9.30 4.42
C ALA A 108 0.88 8.59 4.55
N TYR A 109 0.96 7.32 4.17
CA TYR A 109 2.23 6.58 4.25
C TYR A 109 3.26 7.07 3.24
N GLY A 110 2.82 7.56 2.08
CA GLY A 110 3.68 8.10 1.03
C GLY A 110 3.96 9.61 1.14
N GLN A 111 3.59 10.28 2.23
CA GLN A 111 3.61 11.75 2.35
C GLN A 111 4.96 12.41 2.03
N PHE A 112 6.07 11.73 2.29
CA PHE A 112 7.42 12.21 1.96
C PHE A 112 7.90 11.82 0.57
N MET A 113 7.22 10.87 -0.09
CA MET A 113 7.47 10.45 -1.48
C MET A 113 6.58 11.19 -2.47
N ARG A 114 5.37 11.59 -2.02
CA ARG A 114 4.32 12.23 -2.82
C ARG A 114 3.91 11.41 -4.05
N PRO A 115 3.51 10.14 -3.90
CA PRO A 115 3.04 9.34 -5.02
C PRO A 115 1.79 9.94 -5.66
N SER A 116 1.65 9.81 -6.97
CA SER A 116 0.42 10.15 -7.67
C SER A 116 -0.62 9.05 -7.44
N VAL A 117 -1.61 9.33 -6.59
CA VAL A 117 -2.67 8.38 -6.21
C VAL A 117 -4.01 8.84 -6.74
N GLY A 118 -4.64 7.99 -7.54
CA GLY A 118 -5.97 8.22 -8.09
C GLY A 118 -7.00 7.19 -7.65
N VAL A 119 -8.28 7.56 -7.75
CA VAL A 119 -9.42 6.66 -7.50
C VAL A 119 -10.38 6.77 -8.66
N ILE A 120 -10.81 5.62 -9.20
CA ILE A 120 -11.87 5.55 -10.22
C ILE A 120 -13.07 4.84 -9.62
N VAL A 121 -14.21 5.48 -9.73
CA VAL A 121 -15.49 4.96 -9.22
C VAL A 121 -16.63 5.23 -10.19
N GLY A 122 -17.65 4.38 -10.19
CA GLY A 122 -18.85 4.59 -10.97
C GLY A 122 -19.78 5.65 -10.37
N GLY A 123 -20.72 6.19 -11.19
CA GLY A 123 -21.77 7.11 -10.75
C GLY A 123 -21.31 8.55 -10.47
N VAL A 124 -20.11 8.93 -10.92
CA VAL A 124 -19.60 10.30 -10.97
C VAL A 124 -19.10 10.61 -12.37
N SER A 125 -18.86 11.90 -12.66
CA SER A 125 -18.37 12.33 -13.97
C SER A 125 -17.08 11.61 -14.37
N HIS A 126 -17.03 11.12 -15.60
CA HIS A 126 -15.84 10.44 -16.14
C HIS A 126 -14.73 11.43 -16.50
N ARG A 127 -15.04 12.66 -16.88
CA ARG A 127 -14.05 13.62 -17.38
C ARG A 127 -12.89 13.87 -16.42
N PRO A 128 -13.11 14.19 -15.14
CA PRO A 128 -12.01 14.36 -14.20
C PRO A 128 -11.17 13.10 -14.00
N GLN A 129 -11.80 11.91 -14.08
CA GLN A 129 -11.11 10.63 -13.94
C GLN A 129 -10.23 10.34 -15.16
N ILE A 130 -10.70 10.66 -16.38
CA ILE A 130 -9.91 10.56 -17.60
C ILE A 130 -8.72 11.52 -17.56
N ASP A 131 -8.94 12.78 -17.17
CA ASP A 131 -7.90 13.80 -17.09
C ASP A 131 -6.82 13.44 -16.02
N MET A 132 -7.22 12.75 -14.97
CA MET A 132 -6.31 12.20 -13.96
C MET A 132 -5.47 11.05 -14.55
N LEU A 133 -6.09 10.08 -15.22
CA LEU A 133 -5.40 8.95 -15.87
C LEU A 133 -4.46 9.41 -16.98
N ALA A 134 -4.83 10.45 -17.72
CA ALA A 134 -3.99 10.99 -18.80
C ALA A 134 -2.59 11.44 -18.33
N ARG A 135 -2.43 11.73 -17.04
CA ARG A 135 -1.15 12.11 -16.44
C ARG A 135 -0.29 10.92 -16.01
N GLY A 136 -0.88 9.72 -15.98
CA GLY A 136 -0.28 8.53 -15.37
C GLY A 136 -0.32 8.57 -13.83
N LEU A 137 -0.41 7.41 -13.21
CA LEU A 137 -0.53 7.26 -11.76
C LEU A 137 0.50 6.28 -11.22
N ASP A 138 1.01 6.54 -10.02
CA ASP A 138 1.77 5.55 -9.28
C ASP A 138 0.83 4.48 -8.70
N VAL A 139 -0.35 4.90 -8.18
CA VAL A 139 -1.36 4.02 -7.60
C VAL A 139 -2.74 4.40 -8.09
N LEU A 140 -3.49 3.39 -8.56
CA LEU A 140 -4.89 3.48 -8.97
C LEU A 140 -5.72 2.49 -8.16
#